data_49f049947b69160e7c45f9bc2a22ee46
#
_entry.id   49f049947b69160e7c45f9bc2a22ee46
#
_cell.length_a   1.000
_cell.length_b   1.000
_cell.length_c   1.000
_cell.angle_alpha   90.00
_cell.angle_beta   90.00
_cell.angle_gamma   90.00
#
_symmetry.space_group_name_H-M   'P 1'
#
loop_
_entity.id
_entity.type
_entity.pdbx_description
1 polymer ?
#
loop_
_entity_poly.entity_id
_entity_poly.type
_entity_poly.pdbx_seq_one_letter_code
_entity_poly.pdbx_strand_id
1 'polypeptide(L)'
;MIKKYSDQEYTNAYLSLNDEQRDVLNNFIKAGYKTKWLYILAMKKGLIKSEEELVSMSEADIDILLKDLEWDLIDYVDYLRVNPNVKCECGRALRHAYTVKHNPTGKIYVLGSDHFQQHTMLNPSDVKDIFSNFKLIDLEKTEILNKVIEN
;
A
#
# COMPACT_ATOMS: atom_id res chain seq x y z
N MET A 1 23.64 0.31 2.76
CA MET A 1 22.50 -0.48 2.27
C MET A 1 21.49 -0.69 3.39
N ILE A 2 20.23 -0.37 3.15
CA ILE A 2 19.19 -0.44 4.18
C ILE A 2 18.89 -1.88 4.60
N LYS A 3 18.72 -2.77 3.62
CA LYS A 3 18.46 -4.20 3.88
C LYS A 3 19.77 -4.89 4.28
N LYS A 4 19.88 -5.26 5.56
CA LYS A 4 21.08 -5.83 6.16
C LYS A 4 20.95 -7.31 6.52
N TYR A 5 19.72 -7.83 6.55
CA TYR A 5 19.41 -9.16 7.08
C TYR A 5 18.60 -9.97 6.07
N SER A 6 18.41 -11.24 6.36
CA SER A 6 17.58 -12.11 5.51
C SER A 6 16.10 -11.84 5.70
N ASP A 7 15.29 -12.26 4.74
CA ASP A 7 13.83 -12.15 4.84
C ASP A 7 13.29 -12.90 6.06
N GLN A 8 13.88 -14.04 6.40
CA GLN A 8 13.50 -14.80 7.59
C GLN A 8 13.80 -14.02 8.87
N GLU A 9 14.93 -13.32 8.93
CA GLU A 9 15.29 -12.49 10.07
C GLU A 9 14.33 -11.32 10.24
N TYR A 10 13.90 -10.69 9.14
CA TYR A 10 12.89 -9.63 9.18
C TYR A 10 11.53 -10.16 9.63
N THR A 11 11.11 -11.31 9.13
CA THR A 11 9.87 -11.96 9.56
C THR A 11 9.91 -12.27 11.06
N ASN A 12 11.02 -12.81 11.55
CA ASN A 12 11.19 -13.11 12.97
C ASN A 12 11.15 -11.83 13.82
N ALA A 13 11.78 -10.75 13.35
CA ALA A 13 11.75 -9.46 14.04
C ALA A 13 10.32 -8.92 14.15
N TYR A 14 9.57 -8.98 13.06
CA TYR A 14 8.15 -8.58 13.05
C TYR A 14 7.34 -9.42 14.04
N LEU A 15 7.52 -10.75 14.03
CA LEU A 15 6.78 -11.66 14.93
C LEU A 15 7.18 -11.48 16.39
N SER A 16 8.37 -10.94 16.67
CA SER A 16 8.82 -10.66 18.04
C SER A 16 8.13 -9.45 18.67
N LEU A 17 7.52 -8.58 17.86
CA LEU A 17 6.77 -7.44 18.34
C LEU A 17 5.49 -7.89 19.03
N ASN A 18 5.03 -7.13 20.04
CA ASN A 18 3.72 -7.39 20.63
C ASN A 18 2.60 -6.93 19.70
N ASP A 19 1.36 -7.25 20.03
CA ASP A 19 0.20 -6.94 19.18
C ASP A 19 0.05 -5.44 18.95
N GLU A 20 0.24 -4.62 19.97
CA GLU A 20 0.16 -3.16 19.84
C GLU A 20 1.23 -2.61 18.90
N GLN A 21 2.47 -3.07 19.04
CA GLN A 21 3.58 -2.66 18.17
C GLN A 21 3.34 -3.07 16.71
N ARG A 22 2.84 -4.29 16.48
CA ARG A 22 2.50 -4.75 15.13
C ARG A 22 1.39 -3.92 14.53
N ASP A 23 0.36 -3.57 15.30
CA ASP A 23 -0.73 -2.73 14.82
C ASP A 23 -0.24 -1.34 14.43
N VAL A 24 0.63 -0.73 15.24
CA VAL A 24 1.23 0.57 14.91
C VAL A 24 2.01 0.49 13.60
N LEU A 25 2.85 -0.52 13.44
CA LEU A 25 3.64 -0.70 12.22
C LEU A 25 2.76 -0.95 11.00
N ASN A 26 1.76 -1.83 11.11
CA ASN A 26 0.85 -2.14 10.02
C ASN A 26 0.03 -0.91 9.61
N ASN A 27 -0.44 -0.12 10.56
CA ASN A 27 -1.18 1.11 10.28
C ASN A 27 -0.29 2.16 9.60
N PHE A 28 0.98 2.25 10.00
CA PHE A 28 1.96 3.12 9.34
C PHE A 28 2.13 2.74 7.87
N ILE A 29 2.29 1.43 7.57
CA ILE A 29 2.44 0.93 6.19
C ILE A 29 1.18 1.23 5.37
N LYS A 30 0.01 0.93 5.90
CA LYS A 30 -1.27 1.18 5.21
C LYS A 30 -1.47 2.66 4.92
N ALA A 31 -1.23 3.52 5.90
CA ALA A 31 -1.35 4.97 5.73
C ALA A 31 -0.37 5.49 4.69
N GLY A 32 0.88 5.00 4.70
CA GLY A 32 1.89 5.35 3.73
C GLY A 32 1.48 4.95 2.31
N TYR A 33 0.99 3.74 2.13
CA TYR A 33 0.51 3.25 0.83
C TYR A 33 -0.68 4.07 0.33
N LYS A 34 -1.66 4.36 1.19
CA LYS A 34 -2.82 5.18 0.82
C LYS A 34 -2.41 6.59 0.39
N THR A 35 -1.47 7.20 1.10
CA THR A 35 -0.96 8.52 0.76
C THR A 35 -0.25 8.51 -0.59
N LYS A 36 0.61 7.52 -0.85
CA LYS A 36 1.31 7.39 -2.13
C LYS A 36 0.34 7.11 -3.28
N TRP A 37 -0.65 6.27 -3.06
CA TRP A 37 -1.72 5.99 -4.02
C TRP A 37 -2.44 7.27 -4.43
N LEU A 38 -2.93 8.01 -3.45
CA LEU A 38 -3.65 9.25 -3.66
C LEU A 38 -2.77 10.29 -4.36
N TYR A 39 -1.52 10.44 -3.91
CA TYR A 39 -0.55 11.35 -4.52
C TYR A 39 -0.37 11.06 -6.03
N ILE A 40 -0.07 9.82 -6.39
CA ILE A 40 0.19 9.46 -7.80
C ILE A 40 -1.05 9.68 -8.66
N LEU A 41 -2.21 9.19 -8.25
CA LEU A 41 -3.42 9.31 -9.06
C LEU A 41 -3.92 10.74 -9.16
N ALA A 42 -3.85 11.51 -8.07
CA ALA A 42 -4.26 12.92 -8.09
C ALA A 42 -3.32 13.77 -8.94
N MET A 43 -2.00 13.51 -8.89
CA MET A 43 -1.02 14.18 -9.75
C MET A 43 -1.30 13.89 -11.22
N LYS A 44 -1.54 12.63 -11.58
CA LYS A 44 -1.80 12.23 -12.97
C LYS A 44 -3.08 12.84 -13.52
N LYS A 45 -4.07 13.07 -12.66
CA LYS A 45 -5.32 13.74 -13.03
C LYS A 45 -5.23 15.26 -13.03
N GLY A 46 -4.10 15.83 -12.57
CA GLY A 46 -3.91 17.28 -12.49
C GLY A 46 -4.66 17.93 -11.33
N LEU A 47 -5.09 17.15 -10.33
CA LEU A 47 -5.85 17.66 -9.19
C LEU A 47 -4.96 18.30 -8.13
N ILE A 48 -3.69 17.90 -8.07
CA ILE A 48 -2.66 18.47 -7.19
C ILE A 48 -1.37 18.64 -7.98
N LYS A 49 -0.45 19.47 -7.47
CA LYS A 49 0.84 19.76 -8.11
C LYS A 49 2.02 19.11 -7.40
N SER A 50 1.87 18.77 -6.11
CA SER A 50 2.97 18.23 -5.31
C SER A 50 2.41 17.41 -4.15
N GLU A 51 3.26 16.57 -3.56
CA GLU A 51 2.91 15.79 -2.36
C GLU A 51 2.72 16.71 -1.15
N GLU A 52 3.47 17.83 -1.06
CA GLU A 52 3.31 18.83 -0.01
C GLU A 52 1.92 19.44 0.00
N GLU A 53 1.34 19.67 -1.18
CA GLU A 53 -0.03 20.16 -1.29
C GLU A 53 -1.02 19.18 -0.65
N LEU A 54 -0.82 17.89 -0.86
CA LEU A 54 -1.64 16.83 -0.27
C LEU A 54 -1.52 16.82 1.26
N VAL A 55 -0.30 16.92 1.78
CA VAL A 55 -0.02 16.90 3.23
C VAL A 55 -0.68 18.08 3.94
N SER A 56 -0.80 19.22 3.27
CA SER A 56 -1.41 20.43 3.84
C SER A 56 -2.95 20.43 3.80
N MET A 57 -3.57 19.46 3.11
CA MET A 57 -5.02 19.39 2.98
C MET A 57 -5.72 18.96 4.27
N SER A 58 -6.93 19.48 4.50
CA SER A 58 -7.82 18.99 5.54
C SER A 58 -8.40 17.62 5.15
N GLU A 59 -8.93 16.89 6.14
CA GLU A 59 -9.63 15.62 5.89
C GLU A 59 -10.81 15.80 4.92
N ALA A 60 -11.54 16.91 5.05
CA ALA A 60 -12.68 17.20 4.15
C ALA A 60 -12.21 17.38 2.71
N ASP A 61 -11.09 18.09 2.49
CA ASP A 61 -10.53 18.28 1.16
C ASP A 61 -10.00 16.97 0.56
N ILE A 62 -9.39 16.13 1.39
CA ILE A 62 -8.93 14.81 0.97
C ILE A 62 -10.12 13.93 0.57
N ASP A 63 -11.21 13.94 1.30
CA ASP A 63 -12.42 13.19 0.97
C ASP A 63 -13.00 13.61 -0.38
N ILE A 64 -13.02 14.92 -0.65
CA ILE A 64 -13.46 15.45 -1.95
C ILE A 64 -12.52 14.94 -3.06
N LEU A 65 -11.22 15.00 -2.83
CA LEU A 65 -10.21 14.54 -3.80
C LEU A 65 -10.37 13.04 -4.10
N LEU A 66 -10.60 12.21 -3.07
CA LEU A 66 -10.82 10.77 -3.24
C LEU A 66 -12.04 10.46 -4.10
N LYS A 67 -13.10 11.24 -3.99
CA LYS A 67 -14.33 11.05 -4.80
C LYS A 67 -14.08 11.32 -6.29
N ASP A 68 -13.10 12.15 -6.62
CA ASP A 68 -12.75 12.46 -8.00
C ASP A 68 -11.87 11.38 -8.65
N LEU A 69 -11.35 10.43 -7.86
CA LEU A 69 -10.58 9.31 -8.39
C LEU A 69 -11.50 8.15 -8.75
N GLU A 70 -11.16 7.45 -9.83
CA GLU A 70 -11.90 6.25 -10.25
C GLU A 70 -11.67 5.09 -9.28
N TRP A 71 -10.44 4.96 -8.76
CA TRP A 71 -10.04 3.88 -7.87
C TRP A 71 -9.48 4.42 -6.57
N ASP A 72 -9.86 3.78 -5.45
CA ASP A 72 -9.36 4.08 -4.12
C ASP A 72 -8.73 2.82 -3.52
N LEU A 73 -7.58 2.99 -2.87
CA LEU A 73 -6.94 1.93 -2.10
C LEU A 73 -7.48 1.98 -0.68
N ILE A 74 -8.28 0.99 -0.29
CA ILE A 74 -8.96 0.99 1.01
C ILE A 74 -8.28 0.10 2.05
N ASP A 75 -7.51 -0.90 1.64
CA ASP A 75 -6.77 -1.75 2.58
C ASP A 75 -5.58 -2.43 1.91
N TYR A 76 -4.63 -2.84 2.74
CA TYR A 76 -3.49 -3.66 2.35
C TYR A 76 -3.10 -4.56 3.51
N VAL A 77 -2.88 -5.85 3.22
CA VAL A 77 -2.42 -6.82 4.21
C VAL A 77 -1.25 -7.63 3.64
N ASP A 78 -0.17 -7.74 4.41
CA ASP A 78 0.89 -8.72 4.18
C ASP A 78 0.67 -9.90 5.13
N TYR A 79 0.33 -11.05 4.57
CA TYR A 79 0.09 -12.28 5.34
C TYR A 79 1.38 -13.02 5.71
N LEU A 80 2.55 -12.45 5.43
CA LEU A 80 3.90 -12.99 5.70
C LEU A 80 4.25 -14.21 4.85
N ARG A 81 3.28 -14.88 4.28
CA ARG A 81 3.40 -15.98 3.32
C ARG A 81 2.10 -16.07 2.52
N VAL A 82 2.13 -16.79 1.42
CA VAL A 82 0.94 -16.98 0.59
C VAL A 82 -0.18 -17.58 1.45
N ASN A 83 -1.33 -16.90 1.48
CA ASN A 83 -2.52 -17.36 2.22
C ASN A 83 -3.52 -17.98 1.24
N PRO A 84 -3.76 -19.30 1.32
CA PRO A 84 -4.64 -19.98 0.37
C PRO A 84 -6.11 -19.54 0.47
N ASN A 85 -6.50 -18.89 1.56
CA ASN A 85 -7.86 -18.38 1.77
C ASN A 85 -8.07 -16.97 1.23
N VAL A 86 -7.01 -16.30 0.78
CA VAL A 86 -7.07 -14.93 0.23
C VAL A 86 -6.62 -14.97 -1.21
N LYS A 87 -7.54 -14.67 -2.13
CA LYS A 87 -7.30 -14.81 -3.56
C LYS A 87 -7.53 -13.50 -4.29
N CYS A 88 -6.67 -13.25 -5.29
CA CYS A 88 -6.88 -12.22 -6.30
C CYS A 88 -8.15 -12.54 -7.10
N GLU A 89 -8.71 -11.53 -7.77
CA GLU A 89 -9.84 -11.72 -8.71
C GLU A 89 -9.54 -12.77 -9.79
N CYS A 90 -8.26 -12.98 -10.10
CA CYS A 90 -7.84 -14.03 -11.03
C CYS A 90 -7.81 -15.44 -10.43
N GLY A 91 -8.11 -15.61 -9.13
CA GLY A 91 -8.11 -16.88 -8.43
C GLY A 91 -6.79 -17.30 -7.79
N ARG A 92 -5.71 -16.53 -7.99
CA ARG A 92 -4.40 -16.82 -7.42
C ARG A 92 -4.35 -16.47 -5.94
N ALA A 93 -3.83 -17.36 -5.09
CA ALA A 93 -3.63 -17.10 -3.67
C ALA A 93 -2.55 -16.03 -3.46
N LEU A 94 -2.73 -15.19 -2.44
CA LEU A 94 -1.90 -14.01 -2.23
C LEU A 94 -1.18 -14.02 -0.89
N ARG A 95 0.05 -13.50 -0.90
CA ARG A 95 0.74 -13.02 0.31
C ARG A 95 0.40 -11.55 0.55
N HIS A 96 0.54 -10.71 -0.48
CA HIS A 96 0.25 -9.27 -0.42
C HIS A 96 -1.10 -9.02 -1.07
N ALA A 97 -2.08 -8.61 -0.28
CA ALA A 97 -3.44 -8.37 -0.75
C ALA A 97 -3.77 -6.88 -0.70
N TYR A 98 -4.06 -6.31 -1.87
CA TYR A 98 -4.50 -4.91 -2.01
C TYR A 98 -6.00 -4.90 -2.23
N THR A 99 -6.72 -4.21 -1.35
CA THR A 99 -8.17 -4.05 -1.49
C THR A 99 -8.45 -2.68 -2.07
N VAL A 100 -9.07 -2.66 -3.24
CA VAL A 100 -9.38 -1.44 -3.97
C VAL A 100 -10.88 -1.33 -4.19
N LYS A 101 -11.36 -0.09 -4.23
CA LYS A 101 -12.76 0.23 -4.48
C LYS A 101 -12.85 1.01 -5.81
N HIS A 102 -13.74 0.55 -6.68
CA HIS A 102 -14.09 1.28 -7.90
C HIS A 102 -15.19 2.29 -7.52
N ASN A 103 -14.84 3.56 -7.45
CA ASN A 103 -15.75 4.60 -6.95
C ASN A 103 -17.04 4.74 -7.76
N PRO A 104 -17.02 4.71 -9.11
CA PRO A 104 -18.25 4.83 -9.88
C PRO A 104 -19.28 3.73 -9.62
N THR A 105 -18.85 2.50 -9.34
CA THR A 105 -19.74 1.35 -9.13
C THR A 105 -19.89 0.95 -7.66
N GLY A 106 -18.99 1.41 -6.80
CA GLY A 106 -18.93 0.99 -5.40
C GLY A 106 -18.40 -0.42 -5.18
N LYS A 107 -18.00 -1.12 -6.25
CA LYS A 107 -17.48 -2.50 -6.14
C LYS A 107 -16.09 -2.52 -5.51
N ILE A 108 -15.84 -3.57 -4.74
CA ILE A 108 -14.58 -3.79 -4.02
C ILE A 108 -13.92 -5.04 -4.56
N TYR A 109 -12.61 -4.95 -4.80
CA TYR A 109 -11.81 -6.06 -5.33
C TYR A 109 -10.58 -6.28 -4.45
N VAL A 110 -10.18 -7.55 -4.31
CA VAL A 110 -8.90 -7.92 -3.70
C VAL A 110 -7.96 -8.34 -4.82
N LEU A 111 -6.79 -7.71 -4.91
CA LEU A 111 -5.86 -7.87 -6.02
C LEU A 111 -4.44 -8.13 -5.53
N GLY A 112 -3.70 -8.96 -6.28
CA GLY A 112 -2.25 -9.07 -6.16
C GLY A 112 -1.56 -8.04 -7.07
N SER A 113 -0.28 -7.77 -6.79
CA SER A 113 0.49 -6.77 -7.54
C SER A 113 0.67 -7.13 -9.01
N ASP A 114 0.84 -8.42 -9.33
CA ASP A 114 1.16 -8.89 -10.69
C ASP A 114 0.01 -8.68 -11.69
N HIS A 115 -1.24 -8.71 -11.20
CA HIS A 115 -2.44 -8.60 -12.03
C HIS A 115 -3.20 -7.30 -11.82
N PHE A 116 -2.59 -6.37 -11.11
CA PHE A 116 -3.23 -5.13 -10.68
C PHE A 116 -3.77 -4.33 -11.87
N GLN A 117 -2.95 -4.14 -12.88
CA GLN A 117 -3.29 -3.38 -14.08
C GLN A 117 -4.46 -4.01 -14.84
N GLN A 118 -4.49 -5.34 -14.96
CA GLN A 118 -5.52 -6.06 -15.71
C GLN A 118 -6.91 -5.86 -15.12
N HIS A 119 -7.02 -5.76 -13.79
CA HIS A 119 -8.30 -5.65 -13.10
C HIS A 119 -8.76 -4.21 -12.92
N THR A 120 -7.82 -3.26 -12.78
CA THR A 120 -8.16 -1.85 -12.60
C THR A 120 -8.22 -1.07 -13.90
N MET A 121 -7.64 -1.59 -14.98
CA MET A 121 -7.48 -0.87 -16.25
C MET A 121 -6.70 0.43 -16.13
N LEU A 122 -5.96 0.61 -15.04
CA LEU A 122 -5.08 1.76 -14.86
C LEU A 122 -3.95 1.71 -15.90
N ASN A 123 -3.45 2.88 -16.28
CA ASN A 123 -2.32 2.98 -17.19
C ASN A 123 -1.10 2.25 -16.63
N PRO A 124 -0.37 1.44 -17.44
CA PRO A 124 0.82 0.72 -16.95
C PRO A 124 1.86 1.60 -16.29
N SER A 125 2.09 2.81 -16.79
CA SER A 125 3.05 3.74 -16.20
C SER A 125 2.59 4.25 -14.84
N ASP A 126 1.29 4.44 -14.65
CA ASP A 126 0.71 4.85 -13.36
C ASP A 126 0.86 3.74 -12.31
N VAL A 127 0.59 2.50 -12.69
CA VAL A 127 0.78 1.34 -11.82
C VAL A 127 2.25 1.21 -11.39
N LYS A 128 3.17 1.38 -12.35
CA LYS A 128 4.61 1.36 -12.08
C LYS A 128 5.01 2.44 -11.07
N ASP A 129 4.51 3.66 -11.25
CA ASP A 129 4.80 4.78 -10.36
C ASP A 129 4.24 4.53 -8.95
N ILE A 130 3.03 3.98 -8.86
CA ILE A 130 2.42 3.62 -7.57
C ILE A 130 3.31 2.64 -6.82
N PHE A 131 3.69 1.52 -7.44
CA PHE A 131 4.50 0.51 -6.75
C PHE A 131 5.93 0.98 -6.49
N SER A 132 6.49 1.86 -7.32
CA SER A 132 7.79 2.49 -7.05
C SER A 132 7.73 3.36 -5.79
N ASN A 133 6.64 4.09 -5.60
CA ASN A 133 6.43 4.89 -4.39
C ASN A 133 6.15 4.04 -3.16
N PHE A 134 5.46 2.90 -3.31
CA PHE A 134 5.26 1.94 -2.22
C PHE A 134 6.60 1.42 -1.67
N LYS A 135 7.60 1.24 -2.53
CA LYS A 135 8.95 0.83 -2.10
C LYS A 135 9.59 1.81 -1.12
N LEU A 136 9.26 3.10 -1.18
CA LEU A 136 9.76 4.08 -0.21
C LEU A 136 9.23 3.78 1.19
N ILE A 137 7.97 3.36 1.29
CA ILE A 137 7.37 2.93 2.56
C ILE A 137 7.99 1.61 3.02
N ASP A 138 8.24 0.69 2.10
CA ASP A 138 8.87 -0.60 2.41
C ASP A 138 10.30 -0.40 2.97
N LEU A 139 11.04 0.57 2.45
CA LEU A 139 12.37 0.92 2.97
C LEU A 139 12.29 1.44 4.40
N GLU A 140 11.29 2.26 4.72
CA GLU A 140 11.07 2.75 6.09
C GLU A 140 10.73 1.60 7.04
N LYS A 141 9.89 0.65 6.60
CA LYS A 141 9.61 -0.57 7.36
C LYS A 141 10.89 -1.36 7.63
N THR A 142 11.73 -1.52 6.62
CA THR A 142 13.01 -2.23 6.72
C THR A 142 13.92 -1.56 7.75
N GLU A 143 14.01 -0.23 7.76
CA GLU A 143 14.80 0.51 8.75
C GLU A 143 14.28 0.29 10.17
N ILE A 144 12.97 0.28 10.36
CA ILE A 144 12.36 0.01 11.67
C ILE A 144 12.73 -1.40 12.14
N LEU A 145 12.60 -2.40 11.27
CA LEU A 145 12.93 -3.78 11.61
C LEU A 145 14.43 -3.99 11.84
N ASN A 146 15.30 -3.28 11.13
CA ASN A 146 16.73 -3.28 11.42
C ASN A 146 16.99 -2.88 12.88
N LYS A 147 16.33 -1.83 13.35
CA LYS A 147 16.47 -1.38 14.74
C LYS A 147 15.94 -2.42 15.74
N VAL A 148 14.86 -3.11 15.40
CA VAL A 148 14.34 -4.20 16.24
C VAL A 148 15.36 -5.32 16.37
N ILE A 149 16.00 -5.72 15.26
CA ILE A 149 17.01 -6.78 15.25
C ILE A 149 18.25 -6.36 16.05
N GLU A 150 18.66 -5.09 15.94
CA GLU A 150 19.91 -4.56 16.51
C GLU A 150 19.80 -4.19 18.01
N ASN A 151 18.62 -4.23 18.56
CA ASN A 151 18.43 -3.96 20.00
C ASN A 151 18.45 -5.27 20.84
#